data_751c5a0e9003d2a8c974205ab7fb7102
#
_entry.id   751c5a0e9003d2a8c974205ab7fb7102
#
_cell.length_a   1.000
_cell.length_b   1.000
_cell.length_c   1.000
_cell.angle_alpha   90.00
_cell.angle_beta   90.00
_cell.angle_gamma   90.00
#
_symmetry.space_group_name_H-M   'P 1'
#
loop_
_entity.id
_entity.type
_entity.pdbx_description
1 polymer ?
#
loop_
_entity_poly.entity_id
_entity_poly.type
_entity_poly.pdbx_seq_one_letter_code
_entity_poly.pdbx_strand_id
1 'polypeptide(L)'
;AMTNYKEKPRPFKLLETGVRVIDTVNPIVEGGTGFIPGPFGTGKTVLQHAISKQAEADIVIIAACGERANEVVEIFTEFPELVDPHTGRKLMERTIIIANTSNMPVAAREASVYTAMTIAEYYRAMGLRVLLMADSTSRWAQALREMSNRMEELPGPDAFPMDISAIISNFYGRAGYVYLNNGEAGSITFIGTVSPAGGNLKEPVTENTKKVARCFYALEQERADKKRYPAVNPIDSYSKYLEYPEFEDYITKRINGEWIGKVNEIKTRLLRGKEIAE
;
A
#
# COMPACT_ATOMS: atom_id res chain seq x y z
N ALA A 1 5.78 -15.12 -13.26
CA ALA A 1 6.54 -15.08 -12.00
C ALA A 1 6.96 -16.48 -11.59
N MET A 2 8.24 -16.66 -11.33
CA MET A 2 8.72 -17.96 -10.81
C MET A 2 8.21 -18.12 -9.37
N THR A 3 7.50 -19.20 -9.12
CA THR A 3 7.05 -19.58 -7.77
C THR A 3 8.17 -20.32 -7.06
N ASN A 4 9.00 -19.61 -6.30
CA ASN A 4 10.11 -20.19 -5.53
C ASN A 4 9.76 -20.49 -4.07
N TYR A 5 8.48 -20.76 -3.80
CA TYR A 5 7.99 -21.03 -2.46
C TYR A 5 7.19 -22.32 -2.40
N LYS A 6 7.16 -22.92 -1.21
CA LYS A 6 6.42 -24.16 -0.95
C LYS A 6 4.92 -23.92 -0.81
N GLU A 7 4.56 -22.85 -0.10
CA GLU A 7 3.18 -22.52 0.26
C GLU A 7 2.99 -21.02 0.40
N LYS A 8 1.81 -20.53 0.03
CA LYS A 8 1.39 -19.15 0.21
C LYS A 8 0.14 -19.12 1.09
N PRO A 9 0.29 -19.12 2.42
CA PRO A 9 -0.83 -19.05 3.34
C PRO A 9 -1.48 -17.67 3.33
N ARG A 10 -2.66 -17.59 3.94
CA ARG A 10 -3.29 -16.29 4.20
C ARG A 10 -2.43 -15.49 5.20
N PRO A 11 -2.12 -14.22 4.91
CA PRO A 11 -1.32 -13.38 5.80
C PRO A 11 -1.98 -13.21 7.17
N PHE A 12 -1.19 -13.27 8.24
CA PHE A 12 -1.71 -13.22 9.61
C PHE A 12 -0.86 -12.43 10.61
N LYS A 13 0.42 -12.18 10.32
CA LYS A 13 1.30 -11.45 11.22
C LYS A 13 1.12 -9.95 11.09
N LEU A 14 0.91 -9.25 12.21
CA LEU A 14 0.82 -7.80 12.23
C LEU A 14 2.12 -7.16 11.70
N LEU A 15 2.00 -6.22 10.78
CA LEU A 15 3.06 -5.29 10.40
C LEU A 15 2.88 -4.00 11.20
N GLU A 16 3.85 -3.67 12.04
CA GLU A 16 3.88 -2.41 12.77
C GLU A 16 4.35 -1.30 11.84
N THR A 17 3.45 -0.38 11.50
CA THR A 17 3.74 0.75 10.59
C THR A 17 4.28 1.97 11.32
N GLY A 18 4.12 2.03 12.65
CA GLY A 18 4.44 3.20 13.46
C GLY A 18 3.38 4.30 13.43
N VAL A 19 2.32 4.14 12.66
CA VAL A 19 1.18 5.06 12.60
C VAL A 19 0.05 4.52 13.46
N ARG A 20 -0.28 5.19 14.54
CA ARG A 20 -1.24 4.71 15.56
C ARG A 20 -2.61 4.35 14.99
N VAL A 21 -3.17 5.20 14.14
CA VAL A 21 -4.49 4.96 13.55
C VAL A 21 -4.53 3.72 12.64
N ILE A 22 -3.41 3.37 12.03
CA ILE A 22 -3.30 2.16 11.24
C ILE A 22 -3.12 0.95 12.15
N ASP A 23 -2.15 0.97 13.03
CA ASP A 23 -1.78 -0.18 13.87
C ASP A 23 -2.87 -0.58 14.87
N THR A 24 -3.66 0.39 15.35
CA THR A 24 -4.68 0.13 16.37
C THR A 24 -6.07 -0.14 15.82
N VAL A 25 -6.50 0.56 14.76
CA VAL A 25 -7.89 0.51 14.27
C VAL A 25 -8.02 -0.19 12.92
N ASN A 26 -7.05 -0.01 12.05
CA ASN A 26 -7.03 -0.58 10.70
C ASN A 26 -5.69 -1.26 10.40
N PRO A 27 -5.34 -2.34 11.11
CA PRO A 27 -4.03 -2.96 10.99
C PRO A 27 -3.79 -3.55 9.60
N ILE A 28 -2.55 -3.48 9.16
CA ILE A 28 -2.04 -4.22 8.02
C ILE A 28 -1.15 -5.35 8.51
N VAL A 29 -1.10 -6.44 7.75
CA VAL A 29 -0.30 -7.61 8.08
C VAL A 29 0.88 -7.76 7.14
N GLU A 30 1.92 -8.47 7.56
CA GLU A 30 3.03 -8.85 6.70
C GLU A 30 2.51 -9.71 5.53
N GLY A 31 2.78 -9.29 4.32
CA GLY A 31 2.23 -9.90 3.11
C GLY A 31 0.84 -9.40 2.73
N GLY A 32 0.31 -8.40 3.44
CA GLY A 32 -0.96 -7.78 3.15
C GLY A 32 -0.93 -6.80 1.99
N THR A 33 -2.13 -6.41 1.55
CA THR A 33 -2.33 -5.42 0.50
C THR A 33 -3.16 -4.27 1.03
N GLY A 34 -2.75 -3.04 0.72
CA GLY A 34 -3.48 -1.85 1.11
C GLY A 34 -3.38 -0.77 0.04
N PHE A 35 -4.26 0.20 0.12
CA PHE A 35 -4.14 1.38 -0.71
C PHE A 35 -4.65 2.63 0.00
N ILE A 36 -4.11 3.77 -0.41
CA ILE A 36 -4.38 5.07 0.16
C ILE A 36 -5.00 5.95 -0.93
N PRO A 37 -6.32 5.99 -1.06
CA PRO A 37 -6.97 6.93 -1.96
C PRO A 37 -7.15 8.28 -1.27
N GLY A 38 -7.09 9.32 -2.05
CA GLY A 38 -7.40 10.65 -1.57
C GLY A 38 -7.19 11.72 -2.62
N PRO A 39 -7.86 12.87 -2.50
CA PRO A 39 -7.64 14.01 -3.34
C PRO A 39 -6.19 14.50 -3.27
N PHE A 40 -5.80 15.32 -4.24
CA PHE A 40 -4.50 15.98 -4.21
C PHE A 40 -4.36 16.87 -2.95
N GLY A 41 -3.19 16.81 -2.32
CA GLY A 41 -2.91 17.64 -1.14
C GLY A 41 -3.41 17.09 0.20
N THR A 42 -3.95 15.87 0.24
CA THR A 42 -4.38 15.22 1.51
C THR A 42 -3.25 14.51 2.26
N GLY A 43 -2.03 14.54 1.74
CA GLY A 43 -0.86 13.96 2.39
C GLY A 43 -0.66 12.46 2.14
N LYS A 44 -1.07 11.95 0.98
CA LYS A 44 -0.83 10.54 0.59
C LYS A 44 0.65 10.16 0.64
N THR A 45 1.47 10.95 -0.03
CA THR A 45 2.93 10.75 -0.08
C THR A 45 3.54 10.89 1.30
N VAL A 46 3.09 11.86 2.10
CA VAL A 46 3.57 12.05 3.47
C VAL A 46 3.26 10.83 4.34
N LEU A 47 2.06 10.27 4.22
CA LEU A 47 1.69 9.04 4.94
C LEU A 47 2.53 7.85 4.51
N GLN A 48 2.77 7.66 3.22
CA GLN A 48 3.65 6.60 2.72
C GLN A 48 5.09 6.77 3.23
N HIS A 49 5.62 7.96 3.20
CA HIS A 49 6.97 8.23 3.73
C HIS A 49 7.04 7.97 5.24
N ALA A 50 6.02 8.36 6.00
CA ALA A 50 5.96 8.08 7.43
C ALA A 50 5.96 6.56 7.70
N ILE A 51 5.19 5.79 6.95
CA ILE A 51 5.18 4.32 7.04
C ILE A 51 6.54 3.74 6.67
N SER A 52 7.15 4.19 5.57
CA SER A 52 8.45 3.67 5.13
C SER A 52 9.59 3.96 6.11
N LYS A 53 9.53 5.08 6.82
CA LYS A 53 10.52 5.45 7.83
C LYS A 53 10.40 4.64 9.13
N GLN A 54 9.20 4.24 9.50
CA GLN A 54 8.88 3.68 10.82
C GLN A 54 8.48 2.20 10.80
N ALA A 55 8.13 1.65 9.64
CA ALA A 55 7.66 0.28 9.53
C ALA A 55 8.74 -0.74 9.90
N GLU A 56 8.32 -1.79 10.59
CA GLU A 56 9.17 -2.93 10.94
C GLU A 56 9.29 -3.87 9.72
N ALA A 57 10.15 -3.50 8.78
CA ALA A 57 10.44 -4.28 7.59
C ALA A 57 11.96 -4.38 7.37
N ASP A 58 12.40 -5.48 6.76
CA ASP A 58 13.83 -5.69 6.46
C ASP A 58 14.27 -4.86 5.26
N ILE A 59 13.43 -4.79 4.23
CA ILE A 59 13.65 -4.02 3.01
C ILE A 59 12.42 -3.17 2.72
N VAL A 60 12.64 -1.91 2.39
CA VAL A 60 11.61 -0.99 1.90
C VAL A 60 11.90 -0.62 0.47
N ILE A 61 10.93 -0.79 -0.41
CA ILE A 61 11.03 -0.39 -1.82
C ILE A 61 10.02 0.71 -2.08
N ILE A 62 10.51 1.85 -2.56
CA ILE A 62 9.69 2.99 -2.96
C ILE A 62 9.69 3.06 -4.47
N ALA A 63 8.55 2.79 -5.08
CA ALA A 63 8.33 2.93 -6.51
C ALA A 63 7.63 4.26 -6.80
N ALA A 64 8.39 5.27 -7.20
CA ALA A 64 7.85 6.52 -7.69
C ALA A 64 7.47 6.34 -9.18
N CYS A 65 6.18 6.30 -9.46
CA CYS A 65 5.65 6.07 -10.82
C CYS A 65 5.07 7.35 -11.39
N GLY A 66 5.79 7.98 -12.32
CA GLY A 66 5.37 9.21 -12.98
C GLY A 66 5.31 10.43 -12.05
N GLU A 67 6.08 10.43 -10.98
CA GLU A 67 6.14 11.51 -10.01
C GLU A 67 6.88 12.75 -10.53
N ARG A 68 6.63 13.88 -9.89
CA ARG A 68 7.37 15.12 -10.20
C ARG A 68 8.83 14.97 -9.79
N ALA A 69 9.73 15.51 -10.59
CA ALA A 69 11.16 15.44 -10.30
C ALA A 69 11.52 15.99 -8.91
N ASN A 70 10.85 17.06 -8.47
CA ASN A 70 11.07 17.65 -7.15
C ASN A 70 10.79 16.71 -6.00
N GLU A 71 9.69 15.94 -6.09
CA GLU A 71 9.29 14.97 -5.05
C GLU A 71 10.29 13.81 -4.97
N VAL A 72 10.80 13.37 -6.13
CA VAL A 72 11.85 12.35 -6.19
C VAL A 72 13.16 12.85 -5.59
N VAL A 73 13.55 14.08 -5.90
CA VAL A 73 14.76 14.72 -5.33
C VAL A 73 14.64 14.87 -3.81
N GLU A 74 13.46 15.21 -3.30
CA GLU A 74 13.19 15.30 -1.85
C GLU A 74 13.47 13.96 -1.15
N ILE A 75 13.00 12.85 -1.71
CA ILE A 75 13.29 11.51 -1.18
C ILE A 75 14.79 11.26 -1.15
N PHE A 76 15.51 11.54 -2.24
CA PHE A 76 16.96 11.33 -2.32
C PHE A 76 17.75 12.22 -1.36
N THR A 77 17.20 13.36 -0.95
CA THR A 77 17.84 14.28 -0.02
C THR A 77 17.54 13.94 1.44
N GLU A 78 16.29 13.57 1.75
CA GLU A 78 15.87 13.27 3.12
C GLU A 78 16.35 11.92 3.63
N PHE A 79 16.15 10.85 2.85
CA PHE A 79 16.37 9.48 3.32
C PHE A 79 17.80 9.17 3.77
N PRO A 80 18.87 9.70 3.13
CA PRO A 80 20.23 9.48 3.58
C PRO A 80 20.54 10.04 4.98
N GLU A 81 19.82 11.10 5.37
CA GLU A 81 20.02 11.77 6.66
C GLU A 81 19.23 11.12 7.81
N LEU A 82 18.22 10.33 7.47
CA LEU A 82 17.35 9.70 8.46
C LEU A 82 17.94 8.40 9.00
N VAL A 83 17.67 8.14 10.28
CA VAL A 83 18.08 6.94 11.00
C VAL A 83 16.87 6.04 11.22
N ASP A 84 17.06 4.74 10.99
CA ASP A 84 16.05 3.73 11.29
C ASP A 84 15.84 3.62 12.80
N PRO A 85 14.62 3.85 13.32
CA PRO A 85 14.35 3.80 14.75
C PRO A 85 14.52 2.40 15.35
N HIS A 86 14.49 1.34 14.55
CA HIS A 86 14.59 -0.04 15.02
C HIS A 86 16.04 -0.54 15.10
N THR A 87 16.88 -0.16 14.14
CA THR A 87 18.26 -0.69 14.02
C THR A 87 19.33 0.34 14.37
N GLY A 88 19.01 1.62 14.41
CA GLY A 88 19.96 2.71 14.58
C GLY A 88 20.86 2.97 13.36
N ARG A 89 20.66 2.24 12.27
CA ARG A 89 21.38 2.43 11.00
C ARG A 89 20.67 3.47 10.12
N LYS A 90 21.35 3.94 9.09
CA LYS A 90 20.72 4.86 8.12
C LYS A 90 19.61 4.15 7.35
N LEU A 91 18.49 4.85 7.12
CA LEU A 91 17.34 4.31 6.39
C LEU A 91 17.69 3.86 4.97
N MET A 92 18.61 4.54 4.29
CA MET A 92 19.05 4.17 2.95
C MET A 92 19.71 2.79 2.87
N GLU A 93 20.23 2.25 3.96
CA GLU A 93 20.80 0.91 3.97
C GLU A 93 19.77 -0.19 3.72
N ARG A 94 18.49 0.07 4.02
CA ARG A 94 17.38 -0.85 3.79
C ARG A 94 16.40 -0.40 2.70
N THR A 95 16.62 0.76 2.08
CA THR A 95 15.67 1.38 1.15
C THR A 95 16.17 1.27 -0.28
N ILE A 96 15.29 0.83 -1.18
CA ILE A 96 15.50 0.79 -2.61
C ILE A 96 14.50 1.77 -3.24
N ILE A 97 14.99 2.71 -4.05
CA ILE A 97 14.15 3.69 -4.72
C ILE A 97 14.18 3.43 -6.22
N ILE A 98 13.00 3.22 -6.80
CA ILE A 98 12.81 3.10 -8.25
C ILE A 98 12.12 4.38 -8.70
N ALA A 99 12.91 5.28 -9.28
CA ALA A 99 12.44 6.60 -9.67
C ALA A 99 12.05 6.62 -11.14
N ASN A 100 10.76 6.83 -11.39
CA ASN A 100 10.22 7.15 -12.71
C ASN A 100 9.55 8.51 -12.62
N THR A 101 10.08 9.48 -13.36
CA THR A 101 9.55 10.86 -13.38
C THR A 101 8.53 11.04 -14.51
N SER A 102 7.71 12.08 -14.40
CA SER A 102 6.60 12.34 -15.33
C SER A 102 7.03 12.62 -16.78
N ASN A 103 8.28 12.96 -17.00
CA ASN A 103 8.88 13.23 -18.32
C ASN A 103 9.48 11.97 -18.98
N MET A 104 9.50 10.84 -18.31
CA MET A 104 9.97 9.58 -18.90
C MET A 104 8.93 8.95 -19.83
N PRO A 105 9.34 8.09 -20.79
CA PRO A 105 8.44 7.40 -21.70
C PRO A 105 7.35 6.58 -20.98
N VAL A 106 6.18 6.49 -21.60
CA VAL A 106 5.02 5.74 -21.06
C VAL A 106 5.37 4.28 -20.76
N ALA A 107 6.09 3.62 -21.67
CA ALA A 107 6.51 2.24 -21.47
C ALA A 107 7.43 2.05 -20.24
N ALA A 108 8.30 3.02 -19.97
CA ALA A 108 9.13 3.00 -18.78
C ALA A 108 8.28 3.20 -17.49
N ARG A 109 7.23 4.01 -17.57
CA ARG A 109 6.30 4.21 -16.46
C ARG A 109 5.53 2.94 -16.14
N GLU A 110 5.03 2.25 -17.15
CA GLU A 110 4.37 0.96 -16.98
C GLU A 110 5.33 -0.08 -16.37
N ALA A 111 6.53 -0.21 -16.94
CA ALA A 111 7.51 -1.20 -16.51
C ALA A 111 8.05 -0.96 -15.09
N SER A 112 8.10 0.28 -14.61
CA SER A 112 8.70 0.62 -13.31
C SER A 112 8.05 -0.10 -12.13
N VAL A 113 6.74 -0.23 -12.14
CA VAL A 113 5.97 -0.89 -11.08
C VAL A 113 6.23 -2.40 -11.07
N TYR A 114 6.28 -3.02 -12.24
CA TYR A 114 6.63 -4.44 -12.38
C TYR A 114 8.06 -4.72 -11.97
N THR A 115 8.98 -3.83 -12.29
CA THR A 115 10.38 -3.93 -11.85
C THR A 115 10.49 -3.88 -10.33
N ALA A 116 9.78 -2.96 -9.69
CA ALA A 116 9.72 -2.87 -8.24
C ALA A 116 9.21 -4.15 -7.60
N MET A 117 8.12 -4.71 -8.12
CA MET A 117 7.56 -5.96 -7.62
C MET A 117 8.51 -7.14 -7.83
N THR A 118 9.21 -7.20 -8.95
CA THR A 118 10.20 -8.26 -9.22
C THR A 118 11.37 -8.21 -8.24
N ILE A 119 11.86 -7.03 -7.92
CA ILE A 119 12.90 -6.85 -6.89
C ILE A 119 12.37 -7.26 -5.51
N ALA A 120 11.13 -6.91 -5.20
CA ALA A 120 10.49 -7.34 -3.96
C ALA A 120 10.38 -8.87 -3.86
N GLU A 121 10.02 -9.55 -4.95
CA GLU A 121 9.97 -11.02 -5.00
C GLU A 121 11.35 -11.66 -4.82
N TYR A 122 12.40 -11.05 -5.35
CA TYR A 122 13.76 -11.50 -5.14
C TYR A 122 14.15 -11.51 -3.66
N TYR A 123 13.89 -10.42 -2.95
CA TYR A 123 14.19 -10.35 -1.52
C TYR A 123 13.25 -11.23 -0.67
N ARG A 124 11.99 -11.37 -1.07
CA ARG A 124 11.08 -12.33 -0.42
C ARG A 124 11.60 -13.76 -0.52
N ALA A 125 12.16 -14.15 -1.66
CA ALA A 125 12.77 -15.46 -1.86
C ALA A 125 13.99 -15.70 -0.95
N MET A 126 14.58 -14.64 -0.41
CA MET A 126 15.64 -14.72 0.61
C MET A 126 15.12 -14.87 2.04
N GLY A 127 13.82 -14.88 2.26
CA GLY A 127 13.22 -14.92 3.60
C GLY A 127 13.10 -13.56 4.27
N LEU A 128 13.17 -12.47 3.53
CA LEU A 128 13.07 -11.12 4.07
C LEU A 128 11.63 -10.60 4.04
N ARG A 129 11.33 -9.70 4.97
CA ARG A 129 10.08 -8.95 5.01
C ARG A 129 10.24 -7.68 4.18
N VAL A 130 9.51 -7.61 3.06
CA VAL A 130 9.60 -6.50 2.12
C VAL A 130 8.34 -5.64 2.23
N LEU A 131 8.52 -4.33 2.34
CA LEU A 131 7.45 -3.35 2.21
C LEU A 131 7.62 -2.62 0.87
N LEU A 132 6.68 -2.81 -0.04
CA LEU A 132 6.65 -2.15 -1.34
C LEU A 132 5.59 -1.05 -1.31
N MET A 133 6.01 0.16 -1.60
CA MET A 133 5.14 1.33 -1.68
C MET A 133 5.19 1.91 -3.09
N ALA A 134 4.04 2.08 -3.72
CA ALA A 134 3.93 2.68 -5.04
C ALA A 134 3.20 4.03 -4.97
N ASP A 135 3.85 5.07 -5.48
CA ASP A 135 3.29 6.41 -5.60
C ASP A 135 3.46 6.90 -7.06
N SER A 136 2.45 7.00 -7.86
CA SER A 136 1.05 6.69 -7.62
C SER A 136 0.58 5.60 -8.58
N THR A 137 -0.21 4.66 -8.14
CA THR A 137 -0.76 3.60 -9.00
C THR A 137 -1.75 4.15 -10.04
N SER A 138 -2.34 5.32 -9.82
CA SER A 138 -3.14 6.02 -10.82
C SER A 138 -2.34 6.37 -12.08
N ARG A 139 -1.09 6.76 -11.93
CA ARG A 139 -0.22 7.07 -13.06
C ARG A 139 0.23 5.82 -13.81
N TRP A 140 0.39 4.72 -13.12
CA TRP A 140 0.59 3.42 -13.75
C TRP A 140 -0.64 3.01 -14.57
N ALA A 141 -1.85 3.15 -14.03
CA ALA A 141 -3.08 2.86 -14.76
C ALA A 141 -3.26 3.80 -15.97
N GLN A 142 -2.88 5.06 -15.85
CA GLN A 142 -2.85 6.00 -16.96
C GLN A 142 -1.88 5.56 -18.06
N ALA A 143 -0.71 5.03 -17.69
CA ALA A 143 0.23 4.46 -18.66
C ALA A 143 -0.36 3.25 -19.39
N LEU A 144 -1.05 2.36 -18.68
CA LEU A 144 -1.79 1.23 -19.30
C LEU A 144 -2.83 1.72 -20.30
N ARG A 145 -3.59 2.76 -19.97
CA ARG A 145 -4.57 3.38 -20.86
C ARG A 145 -3.91 3.94 -22.13
N GLU A 146 -2.82 4.67 -21.99
CA GLU A 146 -2.11 5.25 -23.14
C GLU A 146 -1.52 4.16 -24.05
N MET A 147 -0.97 3.08 -23.49
CA MET A 147 -0.44 1.96 -24.27
C MET A 147 -1.54 1.23 -25.01
N SER A 148 -2.64 0.90 -24.36
CA SER A 148 -3.81 0.25 -24.99
C SER A 148 -4.38 1.09 -26.14
N ASN A 149 -4.51 2.40 -25.94
CA ASN A 149 -4.99 3.31 -26.99
C ASN A 149 -4.04 3.38 -28.20
N ARG A 150 -2.72 3.32 -27.98
CA ARG A 150 -1.73 3.28 -29.07
C ARG A 150 -1.74 1.95 -29.84
N MET A 151 -2.14 0.88 -29.18
CA MET A 151 -2.28 -0.44 -29.78
C MET A 151 -3.65 -0.63 -30.45
N GLU A 152 -4.48 0.41 -30.45
CA GLU A 152 -5.83 0.40 -31.04
C GLU A 152 -6.74 -0.71 -30.47
N GLU A 153 -6.53 -1.06 -29.22
CA GLU A 153 -7.38 -2.01 -28.50
C GLU A 153 -8.76 -1.42 -28.23
N LEU A 154 -9.77 -2.27 -28.14
CA LEU A 154 -11.12 -1.85 -27.78
C LEU A 154 -11.13 -1.25 -26.37
N PRO A 155 -11.58 0.02 -26.22
CA PRO A 155 -11.56 0.67 -24.91
C PRO A 155 -12.65 0.12 -23.98
N GLY A 156 -12.30 -0.05 -22.72
CA GLY A 156 -13.22 -0.27 -21.64
C GLY A 156 -13.76 1.04 -21.03
N PRO A 157 -14.35 1.00 -19.82
CA PRO A 157 -14.83 2.19 -19.13
C PRO A 157 -13.73 3.24 -18.96
N ASP A 158 -14.05 4.50 -19.20
CA ASP A 158 -13.13 5.65 -19.13
C ASP A 158 -11.86 5.49 -19.99
N ALA A 159 -11.97 4.75 -21.09
CA ALA A 159 -10.89 4.44 -22.03
C ALA A 159 -9.72 3.64 -21.41
N PHE A 160 -9.91 2.99 -20.28
CA PHE A 160 -8.97 2.01 -19.76
C PHE A 160 -9.05 0.68 -20.52
N PRO A 161 -8.01 -0.17 -20.46
CA PRO A 161 -8.10 -1.53 -21.03
C PRO A 161 -9.30 -2.29 -20.46
N MET A 162 -9.94 -3.12 -21.28
CA MET A 162 -11.09 -3.92 -20.82
C MET A 162 -10.73 -4.89 -19.69
N ASP A 163 -9.48 -5.32 -19.64
CA ASP A 163 -8.94 -6.25 -18.65
C ASP A 163 -8.25 -5.57 -17.46
N ILE A 164 -8.46 -4.25 -17.26
CA ILE A 164 -7.84 -3.48 -16.17
C ILE A 164 -8.04 -4.14 -14.79
N SER A 165 -9.20 -4.75 -14.55
CA SER A 165 -9.48 -5.47 -13.30
C SER A 165 -8.58 -6.69 -13.11
N ALA A 166 -8.34 -7.45 -14.18
CA ALA A 166 -7.45 -8.60 -14.17
C ALA A 166 -5.99 -8.18 -13.98
N ILE A 167 -5.55 -7.11 -14.64
CA ILE A 167 -4.19 -6.57 -14.51
C ILE A 167 -3.93 -6.14 -13.06
N ILE A 168 -4.82 -5.38 -12.46
CA ILE A 168 -4.70 -4.92 -11.06
C ILE A 168 -4.73 -6.12 -10.11
N SER A 169 -5.66 -7.05 -10.29
CA SER A 169 -5.78 -8.24 -9.45
C SER A 169 -4.53 -9.11 -9.51
N ASN A 170 -3.99 -9.35 -10.69
CA ASN A 170 -2.77 -10.14 -10.88
C ASN A 170 -1.56 -9.45 -10.26
N PHE A 171 -1.46 -8.14 -10.36
CA PHE A 171 -0.38 -7.38 -9.76
C PHE A 171 -0.43 -7.44 -8.22
N TYR A 172 -1.56 -7.13 -7.62
CA TYR A 172 -1.74 -7.22 -6.16
C TYR A 172 -1.60 -8.66 -5.64
N GLY A 173 -2.00 -9.64 -6.44
CA GLY A 173 -1.83 -11.06 -6.12
C GLY A 173 -0.38 -11.53 -6.02
N ARG A 174 0.58 -10.78 -6.55
CA ARG A 174 2.01 -11.06 -6.39
C ARG A 174 2.53 -10.76 -4.99
N ALA A 175 1.90 -9.85 -4.26
CA ALA A 175 2.18 -9.63 -2.85
C ALA A 175 1.68 -10.81 -2.01
N GLY A 176 2.27 -11.04 -0.86
CA GLY A 176 1.81 -12.06 0.05
C GLY A 176 2.89 -12.60 0.97
N TYR A 177 2.45 -13.42 1.91
CA TYR A 177 3.28 -14.16 2.85
C TYR A 177 3.51 -15.56 2.31
N VAL A 178 4.76 -16.01 2.27
CA VAL A 178 5.12 -17.32 1.70
C VAL A 178 6.00 -18.10 2.66
N TYR A 179 5.85 -19.42 2.64
CA TYR A 179 6.81 -20.36 3.23
C TYR A 179 7.74 -20.86 2.14
N LEU A 180 9.03 -20.66 2.36
CA LEU A 180 10.07 -21.07 1.43
C LEU A 180 10.41 -22.56 1.58
N ASN A 181 11.05 -23.12 0.55
CA ASN A 181 11.44 -24.54 0.54
C ASN A 181 12.47 -24.90 1.64
N ASN A 182 13.22 -23.91 2.13
CA ASN A 182 14.20 -24.09 3.23
C ASN A 182 13.56 -23.99 4.64
N GLY A 183 12.25 -23.80 4.74
CA GLY A 183 11.53 -23.67 5.99
C GLY A 183 11.43 -22.23 6.55
N GLU A 184 12.10 -21.26 5.92
CA GLU A 184 11.97 -19.84 6.27
C GLU A 184 10.70 -19.24 5.68
N ALA A 185 10.32 -18.05 6.16
CA ALA A 185 9.19 -17.30 5.65
C ALA A 185 9.65 -15.95 5.10
N GLY A 186 9.05 -15.53 4.01
CA GLY A 186 9.24 -14.21 3.43
C GLY A 186 7.89 -13.54 3.13
N SER A 187 7.89 -12.22 3.03
CA SER A 187 6.66 -11.49 2.76
C SER A 187 6.89 -10.26 1.90
N ILE A 188 5.88 -9.93 1.10
CA ILE A 188 5.76 -8.64 0.40
C ILE A 188 4.47 -8.00 0.86
N THR A 189 4.57 -6.85 1.54
CA THR A 189 3.43 -6.00 1.86
C THR A 189 3.38 -4.88 0.82
N PHE A 190 2.27 -4.74 0.14
CA PHE A 190 2.09 -3.72 -0.89
C PHE A 190 1.10 -2.65 -0.43
N ILE A 191 1.52 -1.39 -0.51
CA ILE A 191 0.67 -0.22 -0.25
C ILE A 191 0.79 0.73 -1.44
N GLY A 192 -0.30 0.89 -2.19
CA GLY A 192 -0.38 1.83 -3.30
C GLY A 192 -1.13 3.11 -2.94
N THR A 193 -0.78 4.22 -3.57
CA THR A 193 -1.62 5.42 -3.53
C THR A 193 -2.47 5.51 -4.79
N VAL A 194 -3.68 6.01 -4.64
CA VAL A 194 -4.59 6.30 -5.73
C VAL A 194 -5.04 7.75 -5.65
N SER A 195 -4.90 8.48 -6.75
CA SER A 195 -5.38 9.85 -6.89
C SER A 195 -6.53 9.87 -7.89
N PRO A 196 -7.78 9.66 -7.46
CA PRO A 196 -8.90 9.63 -8.36
C PRO A 196 -9.13 11.00 -9.00
N ALA A 197 -9.38 11.02 -10.30
CA ALA A 197 -9.67 12.23 -11.04
C ALA A 197 -10.92 12.94 -10.47
N GLY A 198 -10.78 14.22 -10.10
CA GLY A 198 -11.86 14.99 -9.49
C GLY A 198 -12.36 14.46 -8.13
N GLY A 199 -11.57 13.62 -7.45
CA GLY A 199 -11.97 13.00 -6.17
C GLY A 199 -13.02 11.89 -6.33
N ASN A 200 -13.30 11.43 -7.53
CA ASN A 200 -14.31 10.42 -7.79
C ASN A 200 -13.82 9.01 -7.43
N LEU A 201 -14.22 8.51 -6.27
CA LEU A 201 -13.90 7.15 -5.81
C LEU A 201 -14.58 6.02 -6.62
N LYS A 202 -15.46 6.36 -7.55
CA LYS A 202 -16.11 5.40 -8.47
C LYS A 202 -15.35 5.23 -9.78
N GLU A 203 -14.20 5.87 -9.94
CA GLU A 203 -13.31 5.65 -11.06
C GLU A 203 -12.90 4.17 -11.17
N PRO A 204 -12.80 3.60 -12.39
CA PRO A 204 -12.51 2.16 -12.58
C PRO A 204 -11.27 1.66 -11.84
N VAL A 205 -10.20 2.44 -11.79
CA VAL A 205 -8.96 2.08 -11.10
C VAL A 205 -9.20 1.96 -9.60
N THR A 206 -9.82 2.96 -9.00
CA THR A 206 -10.12 2.98 -7.56
C THR A 206 -11.07 1.85 -7.18
N GLU A 207 -12.13 1.63 -7.95
CA GLU A 207 -13.09 0.56 -7.73
C GLU A 207 -12.45 -0.84 -7.81
N ASN A 208 -11.64 -1.09 -8.83
CA ASN A 208 -10.98 -2.37 -9.00
C ASN A 208 -9.90 -2.59 -7.92
N THR A 209 -9.16 -1.56 -7.55
CA THR A 209 -8.19 -1.62 -6.45
C THR A 209 -8.89 -1.92 -5.12
N LYS A 210 -10.02 -1.28 -4.85
CA LYS A 210 -10.82 -1.51 -3.65
C LYS A 210 -11.32 -2.96 -3.51
N LYS A 211 -11.62 -3.62 -4.63
CA LYS A 211 -12.03 -5.04 -4.62
C LYS A 211 -10.89 -5.98 -4.27
N VAL A 212 -9.67 -5.62 -4.59
CA VAL A 212 -8.48 -6.48 -4.44
C VAL A 212 -7.73 -6.19 -3.16
N ALA A 213 -7.53 -4.92 -2.82
CA ALA A 213 -6.82 -4.53 -1.61
C ALA A 213 -7.64 -4.84 -0.36
N ARG A 214 -6.98 -5.39 0.65
CA ARG A 214 -7.61 -5.79 1.92
C ARG A 214 -7.69 -4.66 2.94
N CYS A 215 -6.82 -3.67 2.83
CA CYS A 215 -6.80 -2.47 3.66
C CYS A 215 -7.09 -1.24 2.83
N PHE A 216 -7.86 -0.34 3.40
CA PHE A 216 -8.25 0.91 2.78
C PHE A 216 -8.06 2.04 3.80
N TYR A 217 -7.23 3.01 3.45
CA TYR A 217 -6.90 4.15 4.30
C TYR A 217 -7.40 5.44 3.65
N ALA A 218 -8.67 5.77 3.86
CA ALA A 218 -9.28 6.97 3.31
C ALA A 218 -8.67 8.23 3.91
N LEU A 219 -8.13 9.10 3.08
CA LEU A 219 -7.68 10.43 3.48
C LEU A 219 -8.81 11.45 3.27
N GLU A 220 -9.02 12.29 4.27
CA GLU A 220 -10.09 13.27 4.32
C GLU A 220 -9.56 14.69 4.17
N GLN A 221 -10.09 15.41 3.19
CA GLN A 221 -9.66 16.78 2.89
C GLN A 221 -9.90 17.72 4.08
N GLU A 222 -11.03 17.61 4.77
CA GLU A 222 -11.35 18.43 5.92
C GLU A 222 -10.33 18.32 7.06
N ARG A 223 -9.80 17.12 7.28
CA ARG A 223 -8.73 16.89 8.26
C ARG A 223 -7.42 17.53 7.82
N ALA A 224 -7.09 17.43 6.55
CA ALA A 224 -5.91 18.04 5.97
C ALA A 224 -5.98 19.58 6.04
N ASP A 225 -7.14 20.16 5.75
CA ASP A 225 -7.39 21.60 5.83
C ASP A 225 -7.24 22.13 7.28
N LYS A 226 -7.66 21.33 8.25
CA LYS A 226 -7.46 21.59 9.69
C LYS A 226 -6.05 21.23 10.18
N LYS A 227 -5.13 20.86 9.29
CA LYS A 227 -3.75 20.41 9.60
C LYS A 227 -3.67 19.25 10.59
N ARG A 228 -4.67 18.37 10.58
CA ARG A 228 -4.70 17.14 11.37
C ARG A 228 -4.09 15.99 10.57
N TYR A 229 -2.82 15.73 10.78
CA TYR A 229 -2.09 14.66 10.12
C TYR A 229 -1.74 13.52 11.08
N PRO A 230 -1.75 12.25 10.59
CA PRO A 230 -2.21 11.82 9.27
C PRO A 230 -3.72 12.05 9.10
N ALA A 231 -4.14 12.51 7.91
CA ALA A 231 -5.53 12.85 7.62
C ALA A 231 -6.42 11.62 7.37
N VAL A 232 -6.11 10.51 7.99
CA VAL A 232 -6.84 9.24 7.85
C VAL A 232 -8.17 9.33 8.58
N ASN A 233 -9.27 9.04 7.87
CA ASN A 233 -10.58 8.89 8.47
C ASN A 233 -10.74 7.45 9.00
N PRO A 234 -10.79 7.22 10.31
CA PRO A 234 -10.88 5.87 10.87
C PRO A 234 -12.22 5.18 10.62
N ILE A 235 -13.28 5.95 10.31
CA ILE A 235 -14.63 5.43 10.06
C ILE A 235 -14.73 4.87 8.64
N ASP A 236 -14.28 5.65 7.65
CA ASP A 236 -14.33 5.26 6.25
C ASP A 236 -13.22 4.28 5.86
N SER A 237 -12.16 4.22 6.67
CA SER A 237 -11.07 3.27 6.51
C SER A 237 -11.45 1.89 7.04
N TYR A 238 -10.94 0.83 6.42
CA TYR A 238 -11.15 -0.54 6.91
C TYR A 238 -9.91 -1.41 6.74
N SER A 239 -9.89 -2.50 7.53
CA SER A 239 -8.96 -3.60 7.36
C SER A 239 -9.73 -4.92 7.43
N LYS A 240 -9.72 -5.68 6.33
CA LYS A 240 -10.37 -6.99 6.28
C LYS A 240 -9.62 -8.06 7.08
N TYR A 241 -8.38 -7.80 7.48
CA TYR A 241 -7.59 -8.72 8.29
C TYR A 241 -8.16 -8.91 9.70
N LEU A 242 -8.92 -7.94 10.21
CA LEU A 242 -9.65 -8.07 11.47
C LEU A 242 -10.71 -9.19 11.46
N GLU A 243 -11.17 -9.59 10.29
CA GLU A 243 -12.19 -10.64 10.11
C GLU A 243 -11.59 -12.04 9.99
N TYR A 244 -10.26 -12.16 9.91
CA TYR A 244 -9.59 -13.44 9.69
C TYR A 244 -9.24 -14.15 11.01
N PRO A 245 -9.67 -15.41 11.19
CA PRO A 245 -9.37 -16.18 12.40
C PRO A 245 -7.87 -16.31 12.69
N GLU A 246 -7.06 -16.45 11.65
CA GLU A 246 -5.60 -16.60 11.78
C GLU A 246 -4.95 -15.34 12.37
N PHE A 247 -5.45 -14.16 12.01
CA PHE A 247 -5.01 -12.90 12.58
C PHE A 247 -5.48 -12.73 14.02
N GLU A 248 -6.73 -13.11 14.32
CA GLU A 248 -7.28 -13.09 15.67
C GLU A 248 -6.47 -13.97 16.62
N ASP A 249 -6.17 -15.21 16.22
CA ASP A 249 -5.34 -16.13 16.99
C ASP A 249 -3.93 -15.58 17.25
N TYR A 250 -3.32 -14.99 16.23
CA TYR A 250 -1.99 -14.38 16.35
C TYR A 250 -1.97 -13.22 17.34
N ILE A 251 -2.94 -12.32 17.24
CA ILE A 251 -3.02 -11.14 18.12
C ILE A 251 -3.36 -11.55 19.55
N THR A 252 -4.28 -12.49 19.75
CA THR A 252 -4.63 -12.98 21.10
C THR A 252 -3.45 -13.61 21.82
N LYS A 253 -2.59 -14.32 21.09
CA LYS A 253 -1.34 -14.89 21.65
C LYS A 253 -0.28 -13.85 21.97
N ARG A 254 -0.22 -12.78 21.19
CA ARG A 254 0.81 -11.73 21.33
C ARG A 254 0.41 -10.63 22.32
N ILE A 255 -0.83 -10.25 22.30
CA ILE A 255 -1.40 -9.19 23.15
C ILE A 255 -2.50 -9.81 23.96
N ASN A 256 -2.23 -10.14 25.20
CA ASN A 256 -3.21 -10.75 26.08
C ASN A 256 -4.49 -9.91 26.19
N GLY A 257 -5.55 -10.26 25.48
CA GLY A 257 -6.83 -9.59 25.61
C GLY A 257 -7.74 -9.50 24.38
N GLU A 258 -8.89 -8.93 24.58
CA GLU A 258 -10.02 -8.76 23.65
C GLU A 258 -9.82 -7.59 22.67
N TRP A 259 -8.64 -7.48 22.07
CA TRP A 259 -8.29 -6.32 21.25
C TRP A 259 -9.23 -6.11 20.05
N ILE A 260 -9.56 -7.18 19.31
CA ILE A 260 -10.48 -7.10 18.16
C ILE A 260 -11.88 -6.66 18.59
N GLY A 261 -12.37 -7.19 19.69
CA GLY A 261 -13.66 -6.79 20.26
C GLY A 261 -13.68 -5.29 20.61
N LYS A 262 -12.64 -4.80 21.25
CA LYS A 262 -12.50 -3.36 21.58
C LYS A 262 -12.40 -2.46 20.35
N VAL A 263 -11.68 -2.90 19.30
CA VAL A 263 -11.60 -2.14 18.04
C VAL A 263 -12.99 -2.04 17.39
N ASN A 264 -13.72 -3.15 17.31
CA ASN A 264 -15.06 -3.17 16.74
C ASN A 264 -16.04 -2.31 17.56
N GLU A 265 -15.94 -2.32 18.88
CA GLU A 265 -16.74 -1.47 19.75
C GLU A 265 -16.44 0.02 19.51
N ILE A 266 -15.17 0.39 19.42
CA ILE A 266 -14.76 1.77 19.10
C ILE A 266 -15.30 2.21 17.74
N LYS A 267 -15.15 1.38 16.71
CA LYS A 267 -15.69 1.68 15.37
C LYS A 267 -17.20 1.87 15.39
N THR A 268 -17.93 1.00 16.09
CA THR A 268 -19.38 1.10 16.23
C THR A 268 -19.82 2.40 16.92
N ARG A 269 -19.12 2.81 17.98
CA ARG A 269 -19.37 4.06 18.68
C ARG A 269 -19.11 5.29 17.80
N LEU A 270 -18.04 5.25 16.99
CA LEU A 270 -17.71 6.33 16.06
C LEU A 270 -18.77 6.47 14.95
N LEU A 271 -19.24 5.35 14.39
CA LEU A 271 -20.31 5.34 13.40
C LEU A 271 -21.60 5.93 13.94
N ARG A 272 -22.03 5.50 15.14
CA ARG A 272 -23.21 6.08 15.81
C ARG A 272 -23.07 7.58 16.07
N GLY A 273 -21.88 8.02 16.44
CA GLY A 273 -21.60 9.45 16.62
C GLY A 273 -21.74 10.25 15.33
N LYS A 274 -21.38 9.67 14.19
CA LYS A 274 -21.54 10.29 12.87
C LYS A 274 -23.02 10.38 12.47
N GLU A 275 -23.77 9.28 12.63
CA GLU A 275 -25.22 9.24 12.34
C GLU A 275 -26.05 10.24 13.17
N ILE A 276 -25.61 10.57 14.39
CA ILE A 276 -26.28 11.57 15.24
C ILE A 276 -25.92 13.00 14.82
N ALA A 277 -24.74 13.19 14.21
CA ALA A 277 -24.25 14.49 13.79
C ALA A 277 -24.72 14.91 12.38
N GLU A 278 -25.17 13.99 11.56
CA GLU A 278 -25.84 14.21 10.27
C GLU A 278 -27.36 14.40 10.45
#